data_e50abc74e4b30e2327f2ad14945cab1c
#
_entry.id   e50abc74e4b30e2327f2ad14945cab1c
#
_cell.length_a   1.000
_cell.length_b   1.000
_cell.length_c   1.000
_cell.angle_alpha   90.00
_cell.angle_beta   90.00
_cell.angle_gamma   90.00
#
_symmetry.space_group_name_H-M   'P 1'
#
loop_
_entity.id
_entity.type
_entity.pdbx_description
1 polymer ?
#
loop_
_entity_poly.entity_id
_entity_poly.type
_entity_poly.pdbx_seq_one_letter_code
_entity_poly.pdbx_strand_id
1 'polypeptide(L)'
;MRKMIYFALAIGGLVLIAPQQSSAQHRGHEREWKQDKERRKYEEKRDKEYRKYLEKREKEDRKYHKEVAKSYRKGYRHGTPAWASAHRYDSRHHVYFRDYKTFYDPYRGGYVYMRNGRWNFSANVPSFMLNVNLGAANIRIVKDVAISRHPEDFYNDYRWD
;
A
#
# COMPACT_ATOMS: atom_id res chain seq x y z
N MET A 1 46.60 -74.40 -52.96
CA MET A 1 47.38 -73.31 -52.40
C MET A 1 46.62 -72.72 -51.24
N ARG A 2 47.05 -73.00 -50.03
CA ARG A 2 46.36 -72.63 -48.76
C ARG A 2 46.84 -71.30 -48.32
N LYS A 3 45.90 -70.37 -48.11
CA LYS A 3 46.19 -69.05 -47.43
C LYS A 3 45.61 -69.12 -46.03
N MET A 4 46.46 -69.20 -45.05
CA MET A 4 46.12 -69.07 -43.65
C MET A 4 45.91 -67.60 -43.32
N ILE A 5 44.77 -67.33 -42.81
CA ILE A 5 44.42 -65.97 -42.27
C ILE A 5 44.57 -66.03 -40.75
N TYR A 6 45.54 -65.30 -40.23
CA TYR A 6 45.69 -65.12 -38.76
C TYR A 6 44.72 -64.12 -38.27
N PHE A 7 43.80 -64.55 -37.41
CA PHE A 7 42.98 -63.68 -36.65
C PHE A 7 43.76 -63.20 -35.40
N ALA A 8 44.14 -61.93 -35.37
CA ALA A 8 44.68 -61.28 -34.19
C ALA A 8 43.51 -60.83 -33.28
N LEU A 9 43.35 -61.52 -32.15
CA LEU A 9 42.43 -61.12 -31.09
C LEU A 9 43.05 -59.93 -30.34
N ALA A 10 42.58 -58.71 -30.65
CA ALA A 10 42.86 -57.56 -29.86
C ALA A 10 41.90 -57.57 -28.66
N ILE A 11 42.39 -57.97 -27.50
CA ILE A 11 41.68 -57.80 -26.23
C ILE A 11 41.78 -56.27 -25.83
N GLY A 12 40.80 -55.55 -26.27
CA GLY A 12 40.63 -54.17 -25.83
C GLY A 12 40.19 -54.15 -24.36
N GLY A 13 41.09 -53.78 -23.47
CA GLY A 13 40.77 -53.57 -22.06
C GLY A 13 39.74 -52.45 -21.91
N LEU A 14 38.54 -52.84 -21.54
CA LEU A 14 37.47 -51.91 -21.19
C LEU A 14 37.82 -51.31 -19.82
N VAL A 15 38.52 -50.16 -19.82
CA VAL A 15 38.70 -49.37 -18.61
C VAL A 15 37.36 -48.79 -18.26
N LEU A 16 36.68 -49.40 -17.31
CA LEU A 16 35.51 -48.80 -16.64
C LEU A 16 36.00 -47.58 -15.89
N ILE A 17 35.95 -46.40 -16.55
CA ILE A 17 36.05 -45.11 -15.89
C ILE A 17 34.75 -44.99 -15.12
N ALA A 18 34.76 -45.37 -13.85
CA ALA A 18 33.70 -45.03 -12.93
C ALA A 18 33.62 -43.47 -12.92
N PRO A 19 32.44 -42.90 -13.16
CA PRO A 19 32.32 -41.46 -13.03
C PRO A 19 32.64 -41.11 -11.57
N GLN A 20 33.79 -40.49 -11.34
CA GLN A 20 34.05 -39.83 -10.09
C GLN A 20 32.97 -38.74 -9.96
N GLN A 21 31.90 -39.04 -9.22
CA GLN A 21 30.95 -38.03 -8.80
C GLN A 21 31.76 -36.96 -8.08
N SER A 22 32.03 -35.87 -8.78
CA SER A 22 32.87 -34.82 -8.25
C SER A 22 32.20 -34.30 -6.99
N SER A 23 32.88 -34.38 -5.87
CA SER A 23 32.47 -33.81 -4.59
C SER A 23 32.15 -32.28 -4.66
N ALA A 24 32.48 -31.65 -5.78
CA ALA A 24 32.11 -30.31 -6.15
C ALA A 24 30.60 -30.12 -6.41
N GLN A 25 29.94 -31.11 -7.06
CA GLN A 25 28.49 -31.01 -7.29
C GLN A 25 27.69 -31.11 -5.98
N HIS A 26 28.17 -31.92 -5.05
CA HIS A 26 27.48 -32.08 -3.76
C HIS A 26 27.60 -30.80 -2.90
N ARG A 27 28.73 -30.10 -2.94
CA ARG A 27 28.95 -28.83 -2.25
C ARG A 27 28.13 -27.68 -2.85
N GLY A 28 27.89 -27.69 -4.17
CA GLY A 28 27.04 -26.72 -4.85
C GLY A 28 25.60 -26.83 -4.36
N HIS A 29 25.05 -28.01 -4.34
CA HIS A 29 23.67 -28.29 -3.94
C HIS A 29 23.41 -28.00 -2.46
N GLU A 30 24.38 -28.25 -1.60
CA GLU A 30 24.28 -27.88 -0.17
C GLU A 30 24.26 -26.36 0.07
N ARG A 31 25.02 -25.61 -0.71
CA ARG A 31 25.02 -24.14 -0.64
C ARG A 31 23.70 -23.54 -1.12
N GLU A 32 23.17 -24.03 -2.24
CA GLU A 32 21.86 -23.62 -2.76
C GLU A 32 20.74 -23.91 -1.76
N TRP A 33 20.74 -25.10 -1.18
CA TRP A 33 19.74 -25.47 -0.17
C TRP A 33 19.81 -24.57 1.09
N LYS A 34 21.02 -24.23 1.56
CA LYS A 34 21.20 -23.31 2.68
C LYS A 34 20.68 -21.90 2.34
N GLN A 35 21.01 -21.40 1.15
CA GLN A 35 20.52 -20.09 0.67
C GLN A 35 18.99 -20.07 0.54
N ASP A 36 18.39 -21.12 -0.02
CA ASP A 36 16.94 -21.23 -0.14
C ASP A 36 16.26 -21.29 1.22
N LYS A 37 16.84 -21.99 2.18
CA LYS A 37 16.32 -22.05 3.55
C LYS A 37 16.38 -20.69 4.24
N GLU A 38 17.48 -19.94 4.06
CA GLU A 38 17.60 -18.57 4.61
C GLU A 38 16.63 -17.61 3.94
N ARG A 39 16.48 -17.69 2.61
CA ARG A 39 15.51 -16.90 1.86
C ARG A 39 14.09 -17.15 2.35
N ARG A 40 13.66 -18.41 2.51
CA ARG A 40 12.34 -18.77 3.06
C ARG A 40 12.13 -18.21 4.45
N LYS A 41 13.12 -18.30 5.34
CA LYS A 41 13.04 -17.72 6.68
C LYS A 41 12.87 -16.20 6.64
N TYR A 42 13.57 -15.53 5.72
CA TYR A 42 13.46 -14.09 5.55
C TYR A 42 12.07 -13.71 5.02
N GLU A 43 11.55 -14.44 4.02
CA GLU A 43 10.22 -14.24 3.48
C GLU A 43 9.14 -14.46 4.54
N GLU A 44 9.23 -15.56 5.30
CA GLU A 44 8.31 -15.83 6.42
C GLU A 44 8.32 -14.71 7.47
N LYS A 45 9.50 -14.20 7.82
CA LYS A 45 9.63 -13.10 8.79
C LYS A 45 9.00 -11.83 8.25
N ARG A 46 9.27 -11.49 7.00
CA ARG A 46 8.69 -10.33 6.33
C ARG A 46 7.16 -10.43 6.27
N ASP A 47 6.64 -11.58 5.88
CA ASP A 47 5.19 -11.82 5.79
C ASP A 47 4.52 -11.76 7.16
N LYS A 48 5.19 -12.26 8.20
CA LYS A 48 4.70 -12.14 9.58
C LYS A 48 4.68 -10.69 10.06
N GLU A 49 5.68 -9.89 9.73
CA GLU A 49 5.72 -8.47 10.05
C GLU A 49 4.64 -7.70 9.28
N TYR A 50 4.45 -8.02 8.00
CA TYR A 50 3.40 -7.43 7.17
C TYR A 50 2.00 -7.76 7.71
N ARG A 51 1.74 -9.01 8.12
CA ARG A 51 0.46 -9.38 8.76
C ARG A 51 0.22 -8.61 10.05
N LYS A 52 1.23 -8.46 10.91
CA LYS A 52 1.12 -7.64 12.12
C LYS A 52 0.81 -6.18 11.83
N TYR A 53 1.43 -5.65 10.77
CA TYR A 53 1.16 -4.29 10.32
C TYR A 53 -0.30 -4.13 9.87
N LEU A 54 -0.81 -5.08 9.05
CA LEU A 54 -2.20 -5.07 8.61
C LEU A 54 -3.19 -5.19 9.78
N GLU A 55 -2.92 -6.10 10.72
CA GLU A 55 -3.75 -6.24 11.92
C GLU A 55 -3.77 -4.96 12.77
N LYS A 56 -2.64 -4.29 12.89
CA LYS A 56 -2.56 -3.02 13.62
C LYS A 56 -3.41 -1.95 12.93
N ARG A 57 -3.28 -1.80 11.63
CA ARG A 57 -4.10 -0.88 10.84
C ARG A 57 -5.59 -1.18 10.98
N GLU A 58 -5.97 -2.44 10.86
CA GLU A 58 -7.37 -2.86 10.99
C GLU A 58 -7.95 -2.58 12.40
N LYS A 59 -7.12 -2.72 13.45
CA LYS A 59 -7.51 -2.35 14.82
C LYS A 59 -7.67 -0.85 14.97
N GLU A 60 -6.80 -0.06 14.37
CA GLU A 60 -6.89 1.40 14.36
C GLU A 60 -8.13 1.86 13.60
N ASP A 61 -8.39 1.31 12.41
CA ASP A 61 -9.59 1.58 11.63
C ASP A 61 -10.87 1.22 12.42
N ARG A 62 -10.90 0.08 13.08
CA ARG A 62 -12.05 -0.32 13.94
C ARG A 62 -12.26 0.62 15.12
N LYS A 63 -11.20 1.08 15.79
CA LYS A 63 -11.30 2.07 16.88
C LYS A 63 -11.87 3.38 16.35
N TYR A 64 -11.36 3.84 15.24
CA TYR A 64 -11.79 5.04 14.55
C TYR A 64 -13.28 4.97 14.18
N HIS A 65 -13.74 3.88 13.54
CA HIS A 65 -15.16 3.67 13.22
C HIS A 65 -16.06 3.66 14.47
N LYS A 66 -15.57 3.09 15.59
CA LYS A 66 -16.31 3.13 16.85
C LYS A 66 -16.43 4.54 17.44
N GLU A 67 -15.37 5.32 17.36
CA GLU A 67 -15.38 6.71 17.84
C GLU A 67 -16.32 7.57 16.99
N VAL A 68 -16.31 7.37 15.68
CA VAL A 68 -17.25 8.05 14.79
C VAL A 68 -18.68 7.64 15.06
N ALA A 69 -18.97 6.35 15.18
CA ALA A 69 -20.32 5.88 15.53
C ALA A 69 -20.79 6.48 16.88
N LYS A 70 -19.88 6.66 17.84
CA LYS A 70 -20.18 7.35 19.10
C LYS A 70 -20.43 8.85 18.88
N SER A 71 -19.68 9.50 18.01
CA SER A 71 -19.89 10.93 17.69
C SER A 71 -21.23 11.17 16.98
N TYR A 72 -21.61 10.27 16.07
CA TYR A 72 -22.94 10.29 15.45
C TYR A 72 -24.08 10.10 16.47
N ARG A 73 -23.89 9.23 17.47
CA ARG A 73 -24.90 9.02 18.54
C ARG A 73 -25.02 10.21 19.51
N LYS A 74 -23.96 10.98 19.69
CA LYS A 74 -23.95 12.16 20.59
C LYS A 74 -24.48 13.43 19.96
N GLY A 75 -25.02 13.34 18.74
CA GLY A 75 -25.42 14.50 17.96
C GLY A 75 -24.17 15.24 17.46
N TYR A 76 -24.20 15.58 16.22
CA TYR A 76 -23.17 16.31 15.50
C TYR A 76 -22.69 17.53 16.30
N ARG A 77 -21.61 17.38 17.06
CA ARG A 77 -21.01 18.52 17.81
C ARG A 77 -20.24 19.46 16.88
N HIS A 78 -19.88 18.99 15.71
CA HIS A 78 -19.34 19.83 14.65
C HIS A 78 -20.49 20.16 13.72
N GLY A 79 -21.16 21.29 13.99
CA GLY A 79 -22.27 21.75 13.16
C GLY A 79 -21.88 21.76 11.69
N THR A 80 -22.87 21.57 10.83
CA THR A 80 -22.71 21.72 9.39
C THR A 80 -22.02 23.04 9.09
N PRO A 81 -20.90 23.09 8.34
CA PRO A 81 -20.21 24.34 8.06
C PRO A 81 -21.14 25.36 7.45
N ALA A 82 -21.00 26.64 7.80
CA ALA A 82 -21.88 27.71 7.33
C ALA A 82 -22.02 27.78 5.79
N TRP A 83 -20.96 27.41 5.07
CA TRP A 83 -20.95 27.37 3.60
C TRP A 83 -21.73 26.19 3.00
N ALA A 84 -22.00 25.15 3.79
CA ALA A 84 -22.57 23.88 3.28
C ALA A 84 -23.97 24.08 2.67
N SER A 85 -24.79 24.95 3.24
CA SER A 85 -26.13 25.26 2.74
C SER A 85 -26.11 25.87 1.34
N ALA A 86 -25.16 26.75 1.05
CA ALA A 86 -25.00 27.38 -0.25
C ALA A 86 -24.68 26.36 -1.36
N HIS A 87 -23.98 25.29 -1.02
CA HIS A 87 -23.62 24.21 -1.95
C HIS A 87 -24.55 22.99 -1.89
N ARG A 88 -25.64 23.05 -1.12
CA ARG A 88 -26.55 21.91 -0.86
C ARG A 88 -25.78 20.66 -0.41
N TYR A 89 -24.76 20.88 0.41
CA TYR A 89 -23.88 19.83 0.88
C TYR A 89 -24.49 19.06 2.04
N ASP A 90 -24.46 17.73 1.97
CA ASP A 90 -25.14 16.83 2.90
C ASP A 90 -24.21 16.14 3.93
N SER A 91 -22.96 16.55 4.00
CA SER A 91 -21.91 16.00 4.89
C SER A 91 -21.61 14.50 4.71
N ARG A 92 -22.00 13.91 3.59
CA ARG A 92 -21.76 12.48 3.31
C ARG A 92 -20.46 12.21 2.53
N HIS A 93 -19.84 13.25 2.01
CA HIS A 93 -18.67 13.14 1.14
C HIS A 93 -17.64 14.20 1.54
N HIS A 94 -16.39 13.96 1.18
CA HIS A 94 -15.38 15.00 1.26
C HIS A 94 -15.67 16.10 0.24
N VAL A 95 -15.25 17.32 0.54
CA VAL A 95 -15.35 18.47 -0.36
C VAL A 95 -13.96 19.00 -0.64
N TYR A 96 -13.65 19.22 -1.90
CA TYR A 96 -12.39 19.83 -2.31
C TYR A 96 -12.63 21.25 -2.80
N PHE A 97 -11.98 22.21 -2.15
CA PHE A 97 -11.94 23.61 -2.53
C PHE A 97 -10.79 23.82 -3.50
N ARG A 98 -11.11 23.90 -4.80
CA ARG A 98 -10.13 23.87 -5.90
C ARG A 98 -9.10 24.99 -5.79
N ASP A 99 -9.56 26.23 -5.59
CA ASP A 99 -8.72 27.43 -5.58
C ASP A 99 -7.77 27.47 -4.39
N TYR A 100 -8.03 26.65 -3.36
CA TYR A 100 -7.30 26.68 -2.09
C TYR A 100 -6.53 25.40 -1.81
N LYS A 101 -6.58 24.40 -2.70
CA LYS A 101 -5.98 23.07 -2.49
C LYS A 101 -6.28 22.53 -1.10
N THR A 102 -7.55 22.63 -0.70
CA THR A 102 -8.02 22.32 0.65
C THR A 102 -9.21 21.37 0.58
N PHE A 103 -9.17 20.31 1.35
CA PHE A 103 -10.33 19.45 1.56
C PHE A 103 -11.08 19.86 2.83
N TYR A 104 -12.40 19.74 2.81
CA TYR A 104 -13.18 19.58 4.01
C TYR A 104 -13.45 18.10 4.23
N ASP A 105 -13.07 17.63 5.40
CA ASP A 105 -13.27 16.26 5.83
C ASP A 105 -14.37 16.23 6.89
N PRO A 106 -15.59 15.82 6.50
CA PRO A 106 -16.72 15.81 7.43
C PRO A 106 -16.58 14.76 8.53
N TYR A 107 -15.74 13.77 8.30
CA TYR A 107 -15.48 12.71 9.24
C TYR A 107 -14.59 13.18 10.40
N ARG A 108 -13.53 13.92 10.11
CA ARG A 108 -12.68 14.57 11.10
C ARG A 108 -13.27 15.90 11.60
N GLY A 109 -14.29 16.43 10.91
CA GLY A 109 -14.93 17.70 11.23
C GLY A 109 -14.02 18.90 11.02
N GLY A 110 -13.24 18.92 9.93
CA GLY A 110 -12.27 19.97 9.70
C GLY A 110 -11.71 20.03 8.29
N TYR A 111 -10.64 20.77 8.12
CA TYR A 111 -10.02 21.11 6.86
C TYR A 111 -8.64 20.48 6.75
N VAL A 112 -8.34 19.92 5.60
CA VAL A 112 -7.03 19.37 5.26
C VAL A 112 -6.47 20.18 4.11
N TYR A 113 -5.33 20.80 4.31
CA TYR A 113 -4.74 21.72 3.35
C TYR A 113 -3.26 21.53 3.17
N MET A 114 -2.77 21.85 1.98
CA MET A 114 -1.36 21.78 1.64
C MET A 114 -0.62 23.02 2.10
N ARG A 115 0.43 22.87 2.92
CA ARG A 115 1.34 23.94 3.31
C ARG A 115 2.77 23.42 3.33
N ASN A 116 3.66 24.12 2.65
CA ASN A 116 5.08 23.76 2.55
C ASN A 116 5.29 22.30 2.09
N GLY A 117 4.51 21.84 1.10
CA GLY A 117 4.59 20.48 0.56
C GLY A 117 4.06 19.37 1.47
N ARG A 118 3.37 19.73 2.57
CA ARG A 118 2.80 18.76 3.51
C ARG A 118 1.33 19.03 3.75
N TRP A 119 0.57 17.95 3.94
CA TRP A 119 -0.82 18.04 4.36
C TRP A 119 -0.92 18.33 5.85
N ASN A 120 -1.75 19.30 6.20
CA ASN A 120 -2.01 19.73 7.55
C ASN A 120 -3.51 19.69 7.82
N PHE A 121 -3.89 19.33 9.04
CA PHE A 121 -5.28 19.33 9.47
C PHE A 121 -5.58 20.50 10.41
N SER A 122 -6.76 21.11 10.25
CA SER A 122 -7.31 22.11 11.16
C SER A 122 -8.80 21.87 11.37
N ALA A 123 -9.23 21.83 12.62
CA ALA A 123 -10.67 21.77 12.94
C ALA A 123 -11.43 23.04 12.55
N ASN A 124 -10.73 24.16 12.45
CA ASN A 124 -11.29 25.44 12.04
C ASN A 124 -10.88 25.77 10.60
N VAL A 125 -11.59 26.72 10.00
CA VAL A 125 -11.23 27.27 8.69
C VAL A 125 -9.79 27.79 8.75
N PRO A 126 -8.90 27.34 7.84
CA PRO A 126 -7.52 27.80 7.78
C PRO A 126 -7.43 29.33 7.63
N SER A 127 -6.41 29.94 8.24
CA SER A 127 -6.29 31.42 8.30
C SER A 127 -6.30 32.08 6.91
N PHE A 128 -5.75 31.44 5.89
CA PHE A 128 -5.74 31.94 4.52
C PHE A 128 -7.12 31.87 3.82
N MET A 129 -8.11 31.20 4.43
CA MET A 129 -9.49 31.10 3.92
C MET A 129 -10.50 31.88 4.77
N LEU A 130 -10.09 32.56 5.86
CA LEU A 130 -11.00 33.25 6.77
C LEU A 130 -11.77 34.38 6.09
N ASN A 131 -11.16 35.07 5.13
CA ASN A 131 -11.76 36.19 4.41
C ASN A 131 -12.40 35.77 3.08
N VAL A 132 -12.54 34.45 2.83
CA VAL A 132 -13.11 33.91 1.61
C VAL A 132 -14.60 33.65 1.82
N ASN A 133 -15.42 34.01 0.84
CA ASN A 133 -16.81 33.57 0.78
C ASN A 133 -16.85 32.11 0.34
N LEU A 134 -16.75 31.19 1.29
CA LEU A 134 -16.75 29.76 1.03
C LEU A 134 -18.07 29.25 0.42
N GLY A 135 -19.17 29.99 0.59
CA GLY A 135 -20.45 29.68 -0.04
C GLY A 135 -20.47 29.95 -1.55
N ALA A 136 -19.54 30.78 -2.06
CA ALA A 136 -19.35 31.04 -3.47
C ALA A 136 -18.08 30.39 -4.06
N ALA A 137 -17.33 29.64 -3.25
CA ALA A 137 -16.08 29.02 -3.66
C ALA A 137 -16.30 27.89 -4.68
N ASN A 138 -15.33 27.68 -5.56
CA ASN A 138 -15.36 26.57 -6.50
C ASN A 138 -15.06 25.26 -5.76
N ILE A 139 -16.08 24.43 -5.58
CA ILE A 139 -15.94 23.16 -4.87
C ILE A 139 -16.17 21.97 -5.78
N ARG A 140 -15.57 20.85 -5.39
CA ARG A 140 -15.87 19.51 -5.93
C ARG A 140 -16.26 18.58 -4.80
N ILE A 141 -17.41 17.93 -4.92
CA ILE A 141 -17.80 16.86 -4.00
C ILE A 141 -17.08 15.57 -4.44
N VAL A 142 -16.29 15.00 -3.54
CA VAL A 142 -15.46 13.82 -3.77
C VAL A 142 -16.27 12.59 -3.40
N LYS A 143 -16.91 11.96 -4.40
CA LYS A 143 -17.80 10.80 -4.19
C LYS A 143 -17.06 9.47 -4.18
N ASP A 144 -15.89 9.43 -4.79
CA ASP A 144 -15.15 8.19 -5.05
C ASP A 144 -14.22 7.78 -3.90
N VAL A 145 -14.08 8.67 -2.92
CA VAL A 145 -13.31 8.41 -1.70
C VAL A 145 -14.29 8.16 -0.56
N ALA A 146 -14.17 6.99 0.08
CA ALA A 146 -15.00 6.68 1.23
C ALA A 146 -14.78 7.71 2.34
N ILE A 147 -15.86 8.14 2.99
CA ILE A 147 -15.84 9.19 4.03
C ILE A 147 -14.88 8.88 5.20
N SER A 148 -14.61 7.60 5.45
CA SER A 148 -13.68 7.13 6.48
C SER A 148 -12.21 7.16 6.05
N ARG A 149 -11.93 7.48 4.80
CA ARG A 149 -10.58 7.60 4.27
C ARG A 149 -10.11 9.03 4.34
N HIS A 150 -8.82 9.21 4.35
CA HIS A 150 -8.17 10.52 4.30
C HIS A 150 -8.15 11.01 2.85
N PRO A 151 -8.86 12.08 2.49
CA PRO A 151 -8.96 12.50 1.09
C PRO A 151 -7.62 12.95 0.52
N GLU A 152 -6.71 13.42 1.36
CA GLU A 152 -5.36 13.81 0.97
C GLU A 152 -4.50 12.68 0.42
N ASP A 153 -4.73 11.44 0.86
CA ASP A 153 -3.99 10.26 0.39
C ASP A 153 -4.26 9.96 -1.10
N PHE A 154 -5.39 10.45 -1.60
CA PHE A 154 -5.83 10.27 -2.99
C PHE A 154 -5.58 11.50 -3.87
N TYR A 155 -4.88 12.51 -3.34
CA TYR A 155 -4.69 13.77 -4.07
C TYR A 155 -3.98 13.59 -5.41
N ASN A 156 -3.00 12.71 -5.49
CA ASN A 156 -2.24 12.46 -6.70
C ASN A 156 -2.97 11.56 -7.71
N ASP A 157 -4.02 10.86 -7.28
CA ASP A 157 -4.78 9.93 -8.13
C ASP A 157 -5.85 10.63 -8.96
N TYR A 158 -6.17 11.89 -8.63
CA TYR A 158 -7.20 12.67 -9.27
C TYR A 158 -6.65 13.93 -9.93
N ARG A 159 -7.21 14.26 -11.10
CA ARG A 159 -7.08 15.62 -11.66
C ARG A 159 -8.04 16.53 -10.88
N TRP A 160 -7.50 17.41 -10.08
CA TRP A 160 -8.27 18.35 -9.25
C TRP A 160 -8.50 19.69 -9.93
N ASP A 161 -8.03 19.84 -11.19
CA ASP A 161 -8.15 21.03 -12.03
C ASP A 161 -9.57 21.22 -12.55
#